data_b254c7edd29cb54efa3ccfe1e81578d3
#
_entry.id   b254c7edd29cb54efa3ccfe1e81578d3
#
_cell.length_a   1.000
_cell.length_b   1.000
_cell.length_c   1.000
_cell.angle_alpha   90.00
_cell.angle_beta   90.00
_cell.angle_gamma   90.00
#
_symmetry.space_group_name_H-M   'P 1'
#
loop_
_entity.id
_entity.type
_entity.pdbx_description
1 polymer ?
#
loop_
_entity_poly.entity_id
_entity_poly.type
_entity_poly.pdbx_seq_one_letter_code
_entity_poly.pdbx_strand_id
1 'polypeptide(L)'
;MLALLAIALVAPLGGAQSARRDSTIDSLDTAAVVASVTPSSRGIVKPQPVSGFRSRSDSIASVRTRLAADRSSDLRIVVSLNDRMLWAVMGSDTLLSAPVAVSTDETLTYAGRSWTFETPRGVRTVLAKHENPVWIPPDWHYAETAREEGLKLARMSPGKTKLSDGNWLELRFGLIGLVDSASGKWALLPKDEEIIFDNTLFIPPIGSANRRVEGELRRHMLDTGDGFLLHGTPHKASIGTAATHGCIRLRDEDIQWLYDMMPVGTRVYIY
;
A
#
# COMPACT_ATOMS: atom_id res chain seq x y z
N MET A 1 62.88 9.72 -14.89
CA MET A 1 63.54 8.42 -14.74
C MET A 1 62.40 7.42 -14.54
N LEU A 2 61.91 6.76 -15.60
CA LEU A 2 62.36 5.49 -16.18
C LEU A 2 62.50 4.39 -15.08
N ALA A 3 61.80 3.32 -15.03
CA ALA A 3 61.66 2.17 -15.97
C ALA A 3 60.48 1.31 -15.46
N LEU A 4 59.52 0.83 -16.18
CA LEU A 4 59.51 -0.20 -17.26
C LEU A 4 59.89 -1.65 -16.87
N LEU A 5 59.02 -2.53 -17.29
CA LEU A 5 59.15 -3.97 -17.70
C LEU A 5 58.88 -5.01 -16.60
N ALA A 6 58.31 -6.17 -16.88
CA ALA A 6 57.69 -6.85 -18.06
C ALA A 6 56.95 -8.09 -17.57
N ILE A 7 55.88 -8.48 -18.23
CA ILE A 7 55.56 -9.71 -18.98
C ILE A 7 56.04 -11.03 -18.41
N ALA A 8 55.13 -11.98 -18.14
CA ALA A 8 55.26 -13.36 -18.60
C ALA A 8 53.89 -14.04 -18.73
N LEU A 9 53.62 -14.41 -19.93
CA LEU A 9 52.61 -15.28 -20.50
C LEU A 9 52.99 -16.74 -20.25
N VAL A 10 52.04 -17.61 -19.85
CA VAL A 10 52.03 -19.02 -20.25
C VAL A 10 50.62 -19.59 -20.13
N ALA A 11 50.00 -19.96 -21.24
CA ALA A 11 49.00 -21.03 -21.35
C ALA A 11 49.73 -22.33 -21.72
N PRO A 12 49.16 -23.52 -21.48
CA PRO A 12 48.46 -24.17 -22.57
C PRO A 12 47.21 -25.02 -22.20
N LEU A 13 46.29 -25.08 -23.11
CA LEU A 13 45.64 -26.19 -23.81
C LEU A 13 45.19 -27.42 -22.99
N GLY A 14 43.93 -27.75 -23.10
CA GLY A 14 43.45 -29.13 -22.99
C GLY A 14 41.96 -29.29 -22.72
N GLY A 15 41.20 -29.68 -23.75
CA GLY A 15 40.03 -30.53 -23.56
C GLY A 15 38.67 -29.90 -23.87
N ALA A 16 38.32 -29.78 -25.12
CA ALA A 16 36.95 -29.64 -25.58
C ALA A 16 36.18 -30.95 -25.32
N GLN A 17 35.14 -30.89 -24.51
CA GLN A 17 34.04 -31.85 -24.60
C GLN A 17 32.74 -31.09 -24.82
N SER A 18 32.24 -31.23 -26.05
CA SER A 18 30.93 -30.86 -26.54
C SER A 18 29.85 -31.63 -25.76
N ALA A 19 29.16 -30.96 -24.83
CA ALA A 19 27.90 -31.42 -24.36
C ALA A 19 26.81 -30.64 -25.09
N ARG A 20 26.12 -31.33 -26.01
CA ARG A 20 24.91 -30.86 -26.66
C ARG A 20 23.91 -30.44 -25.59
N ARG A 21 23.55 -29.18 -25.59
CA ARG A 21 22.34 -28.70 -24.89
C ARG A 21 21.14 -29.16 -25.69
N ASP A 22 20.51 -30.18 -25.17
CA ASP A 22 19.18 -30.57 -25.58
C ASP A 22 18.21 -29.50 -25.01
N SER A 23 17.67 -28.70 -25.90
CA SER A 23 16.67 -27.67 -25.57
C SER A 23 15.28 -28.30 -25.62
N THR A 24 14.96 -29.08 -24.59
CA THR A 24 13.58 -29.32 -24.25
C THR A 24 13.20 -28.36 -23.13
N ILE A 25 12.59 -27.25 -23.51
CA ILE A 25 11.83 -26.44 -22.58
C ILE A 25 10.60 -27.30 -22.25
N ASP A 26 10.71 -28.00 -21.12
CA ASP A 26 9.58 -28.64 -20.51
C ASP A 26 8.58 -27.53 -20.17
N SER A 27 7.47 -27.54 -20.87
CA SER A 27 6.29 -26.76 -20.51
C SER A 27 5.89 -27.20 -19.12
N LEU A 28 6.28 -26.41 -18.11
CA LEU A 28 5.81 -26.58 -16.74
C LEU A 28 4.28 -26.53 -16.77
N ASP A 29 3.70 -27.69 -16.57
CA ASP A 29 2.28 -27.93 -16.51
C ASP A 29 1.68 -27.08 -15.38
N THR A 30 1.07 -25.94 -15.73
CA THR A 30 0.40 -25.03 -14.79
C THR A 30 -0.68 -25.75 -13.97
N ALA A 31 -1.15 -26.89 -14.42
CA ALA A 31 -2.11 -27.72 -13.71
C ALA A 31 -1.51 -28.41 -12.46
N ALA A 32 -0.20 -28.73 -12.47
CA ALA A 32 0.43 -29.41 -11.34
C ALA A 32 0.72 -28.46 -10.15
N VAL A 33 0.89 -27.15 -10.39
CA VAL A 33 1.09 -26.15 -9.33
C VAL A 33 -0.20 -25.83 -8.60
N VAL A 34 -1.35 -25.94 -9.28
CA VAL A 34 -2.68 -25.67 -8.69
C VAL A 34 -3.14 -26.80 -7.76
N ALA A 35 -2.67 -28.04 -7.98
CA ALA A 35 -3.14 -29.21 -7.22
C ALA A 35 -2.54 -29.35 -5.80
N SER A 36 -1.53 -28.52 -5.42
CA SER A 36 -0.87 -28.61 -4.12
C SER A 36 -1.30 -27.53 -3.11
N VAL A 37 -2.21 -26.59 -3.49
CA VAL A 37 -2.72 -25.58 -2.58
C VAL A 37 -3.99 -26.10 -1.91
N THR A 38 -3.85 -26.82 -0.81
CA THR A 38 -4.95 -27.15 0.09
C THR A 38 -5.51 -25.83 0.67
N PRO A 39 -6.82 -25.55 0.55
CA PRO A 39 -7.40 -24.38 1.18
C PRO A 39 -7.22 -24.50 2.69
N SER A 40 -6.46 -23.57 3.27
CA SER A 40 -6.31 -23.45 4.72
C SER A 40 -7.69 -23.15 5.32
N SER A 41 -8.32 -24.15 5.92
CA SER A 41 -9.55 -24.01 6.71
C SER A 41 -9.24 -23.26 8.01
N ARG A 42 -8.97 -21.95 7.93
CA ARG A 42 -8.84 -21.10 9.11
C ARG A 42 -10.19 -20.55 9.48
N GLY A 43 -10.54 -20.67 10.74
CA GLY A 43 -11.84 -20.43 11.36
C GLY A 43 -12.61 -19.24 10.78
N ILE A 44 -13.86 -19.51 10.44
CA ILE A 44 -14.83 -18.52 9.94
C ILE A 44 -15.12 -17.55 11.09
N VAL A 45 -14.55 -16.34 11.01
CA VAL A 45 -15.03 -15.22 11.82
C VAL A 45 -16.39 -14.83 11.25
N LYS A 46 -17.47 -14.96 12.07
CA LYS A 46 -18.81 -14.53 11.65
C LYS A 46 -18.79 -13.04 11.30
N PRO A 47 -19.18 -12.66 10.08
CA PRO A 47 -19.23 -11.26 9.68
C PRO A 47 -20.22 -10.49 10.55
N GLN A 48 -19.80 -9.33 11.05
CA GLN A 48 -20.72 -8.35 11.63
C GLN A 48 -21.43 -7.62 10.48
N PRO A 49 -22.75 -7.39 10.56
CA PRO A 49 -23.46 -6.70 9.48
C PRO A 49 -22.91 -5.28 9.31
N VAL A 50 -22.49 -4.94 8.10
CA VAL A 50 -22.17 -3.56 7.72
C VAL A 50 -23.50 -2.81 7.57
N SER A 51 -23.59 -1.61 8.11
CA SER A 51 -24.69 -0.68 7.86
C SER A 51 -24.90 -0.51 6.35
N GLY A 52 -26.15 -0.48 5.92
CA GLY A 52 -26.56 -0.55 4.51
C GLY A 52 -25.89 0.46 3.60
N PHE A 53 -26.13 0.34 2.31
CA PHE A 53 -25.60 1.21 1.26
C PHE A 53 -25.88 2.70 1.55
N ARG A 54 -24.87 3.56 1.34
CA ARG A 54 -24.98 5.01 1.54
C ARG A 54 -26.02 5.68 0.62
N SER A 55 -26.21 5.09 -0.56
CA SER A 55 -27.11 5.61 -1.57
C SER A 55 -27.65 4.50 -2.47
N ARG A 56 -28.73 4.82 -3.22
CA ARG A 56 -29.26 3.94 -4.25
C ARG A 56 -28.22 3.66 -5.36
N SER A 57 -27.41 4.65 -5.72
CA SER A 57 -26.33 4.46 -6.70
C SER A 57 -25.31 3.43 -6.23
N ASP A 58 -24.96 3.48 -4.97
CA ASP A 58 -24.02 2.56 -4.33
C ASP A 58 -24.54 1.11 -4.32
N SER A 59 -25.82 0.93 -3.99
CA SER A 59 -26.50 -0.36 -4.09
C SER A 59 -26.49 -0.90 -5.53
N ILE A 60 -26.81 -0.05 -6.51
CA ILE A 60 -26.80 -0.44 -7.93
C ILE A 60 -25.38 -0.80 -8.38
N ALA A 61 -24.37 -0.03 -7.99
CA ALA A 61 -22.97 -0.32 -8.30
C ALA A 61 -22.54 -1.68 -7.74
N SER A 62 -22.91 -1.98 -6.48
CA SER A 62 -22.65 -3.26 -5.84
C SER A 62 -23.21 -4.43 -6.65
N VAL A 63 -24.51 -4.40 -6.96
CA VAL A 63 -25.17 -5.46 -7.72
C VAL A 63 -24.56 -5.64 -9.11
N ARG A 64 -24.33 -4.54 -9.83
CA ARG A 64 -23.72 -4.58 -11.17
C ARG A 64 -22.31 -5.18 -11.13
N THR A 65 -21.51 -4.78 -10.15
CA THR A 65 -20.13 -5.27 -10.00
C THR A 65 -20.11 -6.75 -9.68
N ARG A 66 -20.98 -7.22 -8.77
CA ARG A 66 -21.12 -8.64 -8.46
C ARG A 66 -21.51 -9.46 -9.68
N LEU A 67 -22.53 -9.04 -10.41
CA LEU A 67 -22.96 -9.71 -11.64
C LEU A 67 -21.85 -9.71 -12.71
N ALA A 68 -21.04 -8.67 -12.79
CA ALA A 68 -19.90 -8.63 -13.71
C ALA A 68 -18.80 -9.60 -13.29
N ALA A 69 -18.52 -9.73 -11.99
CA ALA A 69 -17.60 -10.72 -11.45
C ALA A 69 -18.07 -12.15 -11.74
N ASP A 70 -19.35 -12.44 -11.51
CA ASP A 70 -19.95 -13.78 -11.70
C ASP A 70 -19.93 -14.23 -13.18
N ARG A 71 -19.98 -13.28 -14.11
CA ARG A 71 -19.94 -13.56 -15.57
C ARG A 71 -18.53 -13.68 -16.14
N SER A 72 -17.51 -13.28 -15.41
CA SER A 72 -16.12 -13.36 -15.87
C SER A 72 -15.57 -14.77 -15.63
N SER A 73 -14.89 -15.33 -16.62
CA SER A 73 -14.12 -16.56 -16.50
C SER A 73 -12.63 -16.32 -16.28
N ASP A 74 -12.19 -15.05 -16.38
CA ASP A 74 -10.80 -14.67 -16.26
C ASP A 74 -10.32 -14.78 -14.79
N LEU A 75 -9.00 -14.83 -14.63
CA LEU A 75 -8.36 -14.67 -13.32
C LEU A 75 -8.68 -13.27 -12.78
N ARG A 76 -9.27 -13.21 -11.61
CA ARG A 76 -9.78 -11.98 -11.02
C ARG A 76 -9.73 -11.98 -9.50
N ILE A 77 -9.75 -10.79 -8.93
CA ILE A 77 -9.95 -10.56 -7.50
C ILE A 77 -11.39 -10.10 -7.30
N VAL A 78 -12.08 -10.67 -6.33
CA VAL A 78 -13.44 -10.31 -5.96
C VAL A 78 -13.46 -9.93 -4.49
N VAL A 79 -14.03 -8.77 -4.15
CA VAL A 79 -14.09 -8.26 -2.78
C VAL A 79 -15.53 -7.94 -2.43
N SER A 80 -16.03 -8.58 -1.39
CA SER A 80 -17.29 -8.23 -0.75
C SER A 80 -17.00 -7.32 0.45
N LEU A 81 -17.45 -6.07 0.38
CA LEU A 81 -17.31 -5.13 1.49
C LEU A 81 -18.19 -5.52 2.67
N ASN A 82 -19.36 -6.07 2.38
CA ASN A 82 -20.32 -6.49 3.41
C ASN A 82 -19.81 -7.71 4.20
N ASP A 83 -19.28 -8.70 3.49
CA ASP A 83 -18.74 -9.91 4.11
C ASP A 83 -17.31 -9.71 4.63
N ARG A 84 -16.65 -8.63 4.23
CA ARG A 84 -15.22 -8.34 4.52
C ARG A 84 -14.34 -9.50 4.09
N MET A 85 -14.61 -9.99 2.90
CA MET A 85 -13.92 -11.12 2.31
C MET A 85 -13.39 -10.77 0.93
N LEU A 86 -12.25 -11.34 0.62
CA LEU A 86 -11.62 -11.30 -0.69
C LEU A 86 -11.46 -12.71 -1.21
N TRP A 87 -11.73 -12.89 -2.49
CA TRP A 87 -11.46 -14.14 -3.22
C TRP A 87 -10.62 -13.85 -4.45
N ALA A 88 -9.65 -14.71 -4.72
CA ALA A 88 -9.02 -14.84 -6.02
C ALA A 88 -9.67 -16.01 -6.75
N VAL A 89 -10.17 -15.76 -7.97
CA VAL A 89 -11.03 -16.70 -8.68
C VAL A 89 -10.58 -16.82 -10.13
N MET A 90 -10.56 -18.05 -10.67
CA MET A 90 -10.36 -18.34 -12.08
C MET A 90 -11.46 -19.29 -12.58
N GLY A 91 -12.22 -18.86 -13.58
CA GLY A 91 -13.44 -19.59 -13.96
C GLY A 91 -14.40 -19.68 -12.78
N SER A 92 -14.71 -20.92 -12.37
CA SER A 92 -15.51 -21.26 -11.19
C SER A 92 -14.67 -21.54 -9.94
N ASP A 93 -13.36 -21.65 -10.08
CA ASP A 93 -12.47 -22.12 -9.02
C ASP A 93 -11.99 -20.97 -8.13
N THR A 94 -12.15 -21.14 -6.84
CA THR A 94 -11.63 -20.22 -5.84
C THR A 94 -10.21 -20.65 -5.46
N LEU A 95 -9.23 -19.82 -5.82
CA LEU A 95 -7.81 -20.06 -5.58
C LEU A 95 -7.36 -19.55 -4.19
N LEU A 96 -7.97 -18.47 -3.73
CA LEU A 96 -7.72 -17.87 -2.41
C LEU A 96 -9.04 -17.37 -1.83
N SER A 97 -9.21 -17.51 -0.51
CA SER A 97 -10.26 -16.87 0.27
C SER A 97 -9.64 -16.26 1.52
N ALA A 98 -9.75 -14.96 1.68
CA ALA A 98 -9.10 -14.22 2.76
C ALA A 98 -10.03 -13.20 3.40
N PRO A 99 -10.09 -13.10 4.75
CA PRO A 99 -10.75 -12.00 5.42
C PRO A 99 -9.94 -10.72 5.23
N VAL A 100 -10.63 -9.60 5.05
CA VAL A 100 -10.02 -8.29 4.80
C VAL A 100 -10.56 -7.22 5.74
N ALA A 101 -9.77 -6.17 5.99
CA ALA A 101 -10.31 -4.94 6.53
C ALA A 101 -10.68 -3.99 5.38
N VAL A 102 -11.80 -3.30 5.56
CA VAL A 102 -12.36 -2.34 4.59
C VAL A 102 -12.58 -0.98 5.26
N SER A 103 -13.06 0.02 4.52
CA SER A 103 -13.31 1.36 5.06
C SER A 103 -14.33 1.37 6.18
N THR A 104 -14.18 2.36 7.08
CA THR A 104 -15.17 2.64 8.14
C THR A 104 -16.44 3.25 7.61
N ASP A 105 -16.41 3.78 6.38
CA ASP A 105 -17.47 4.59 5.77
C ASP A 105 -17.80 5.87 6.55
N GLU A 106 -16.88 6.40 7.33
CA GLU A 106 -17.01 7.62 8.11
C GLU A 106 -16.56 8.86 7.34
N THR A 107 -16.88 10.02 7.90
CA THR A 107 -16.40 11.31 7.41
C THR A 107 -15.66 12.03 8.53
N LEU A 108 -14.41 12.38 8.29
CA LEU A 108 -13.62 13.24 9.13
C LEU A 108 -13.83 14.69 8.67
N THR A 109 -14.28 15.57 9.60
CA THR A 109 -14.30 17.02 9.36
C THR A 109 -13.41 17.69 10.38
N TYR A 110 -12.40 18.42 9.91
CA TYR A 110 -11.46 19.12 10.76
C TYR A 110 -10.82 20.32 10.03
N ALA A 111 -10.55 21.41 10.76
CA ALA A 111 -9.91 22.63 10.24
C ALA A 111 -10.55 23.14 8.92
N GLY A 112 -11.88 23.10 8.84
CA GLY A 112 -12.64 23.56 7.66
C GLY A 112 -12.57 22.65 6.44
N ARG A 113 -12.06 21.42 6.58
CA ARG A 113 -11.96 20.43 5.52
C ARG A 113 -12.71 19.15 5.91
N SER A 114 -13.17 18.41 4.91
CA SER A 114 -13.85 17.12 5.10
C SER A 114 -13.25 16.06 4.20
N TRP A 115 -13.08 14.84 4.74
CA TRP A 115 -12.64 13.65 4.03
C TRP A 115 -13.64 12.53 4.30
N THR A 116 -14.12 11.92 3.25
CA THR A 116 -14.99 10.74 3.33
C THR A 116 -14.15 9.50 3.08
N PHE A 117 -14.21 8.56 4.01
CA PHE A 117 -13.47 7.32 3.95
C PHE A 117 -14.37 6.23 3.41
N GLU A 118 -14.11 5.80 2.18
CA GLU A 118 -14.87 4.74 1.55
C GLU A 118 -13.95 3.86 0.69
N THR A 119 -14.21 2.56 0.66
CA THR A 119 -13.65 1.68 -0.34
C THR A 119 -14.58 1.73 -1.56
N PRO A 120 -14.13 2.26 -2.71
CA PRO A 120 -15.01 2.50 -3.84
C PRO A 120 -15.49 1.19 -4.46
N ARG A 121 -16.82 1.06 -4.63
CA ARG A 121 -17.43 -0.06 -5.33
C ARG A 121 -17.22 0.08 -6.84
N GLY A 122 -17.12 -1.05 -7.53
CA GLY A 122 -16.93 -1.07 -8.97
C GLY A 122 -15.81 -2.00 -9.40
N VAL A 123 -15.42 -1.87 -10.67
CA VAL A 123 -14.32 -2.66 -11.25
C VAL A 123 -13.06 -1.80 -11.32
N ARG A 124 -12.02 -2.27 -10.68
CA ARG A 124 -10.67 -1.70 -10.75
C ARG A 124 -9.72 -2.67 -11.44
N THR A 125 -8.50 -2.24 -11.64
CA THR A 125 -7.46 -3.05 -12.26
C THR A 125 -6.18 -2.91 -11.43
N VAL A 126 -5.45 -4.00 -11.22
CA VAL A 126 -4.10 -3.96 -10.65
C VAL A 126 -3.19 -3.24 -11.64
N LEU A 127 -2.78 -2.03 -11.33
CA LEU A 127 -1.95 -1.16 -12.17
C LEU A 127 -0.46 -1.39 -11.92
N ALA A 128 -0.08 -1.68 -10.67
CA ALA A 128 1.29 -1.93 -10.28
C ALA A 128 1.35 -2.83 -9.05
N LYS A 129 2.53 -3.44 -8.86
CA LYS A 129 2.87 -4.26 -7.69
C LYS A 129 4.14 -3.69 -7.07
N HIS A 130 4.16 -3.51 -5.75
CA HIS A 130 5.31 -2.94 -5.06
C HIS A 130 5.76 -3.84 -3.92
N GLU A 131 7.07 -4.05 -3.84
CA GLU A 131 7.73 -4.69 -2.71
C GLU A 131 8.34 -3.62 -1.80
N ASN A 132 8.19 -3.79 -0.48
CA ASN A 132 8.62 -2.85 0.55
C ASN A 132 8.13 -1.41 0.28
N PRO A 133 6.83 -1.21 0.04
CA PRO A 133 6.30 0.12 -0.25
C PRO A 133 6.42 1.04 0.98
N VAL A 134 6.68 2.31 0.71
CA VAL A 134 6.67 3.36 1.73
C VAL A 134 5.34 4.09 1.67
N TRP A 135 4.67 4.20 2.80
CA TRP A 135 3.45 4.98 2.89
C TRP A 135 3.76 6.48 2.94
N ILE A 136 3.03 7.26 2.16
CA ILE A 136 3.06 8.71 2.17
C ILE A 136 1.73 9.17 2.77
N PRO A 137 1.67 9.53 4.07
CA PRO A 137 0.43 9.90 4.72
C PRO A 137 -0.28 11.03 3.98
N PRO A 138 -1.57 10.87 3.62
CA PRO A 138 -2.40 11.97 3.12
C PRO A 138 -2.68 12.98 4.23
N ASP A 139 -3.19 14.16 3.85
CA ASP A 139 -3.46 15.23 4.82
C ASP A 139 -4.50 14.86 5.89
N TRP A 140 -5.43 13.95 5.57
CA TRP A 140 -6.42 13.49 6.54
C TRP A 140 -5.78 12.79 7.74
N HIS A 141 -4.66 12.10 7.57
CA HIS A 141 -3.93 11.46 8.66
C HIS A 141 -3.52 12.47 9.73
N TYR A 142 -2.90 13.57 9.30
CA TYR A 142 -2.53 14.67 10.22
C TYR A 142 -3.76 15.39 10.80
N ALA A 143 -4.86 15.48 10.05
CA ALA A 143 -6.09 16.05 10.55
C ALA A 143 -6.75 15.18 11.63
N GLU A 144 -6.66 13.85 11.49
CA GLU A 144 -7.15 12.89 12.47
C GLU A 144 -6.35 13.00 13.76
N THR A 145 -5.03 12.93 13.69
CA THR A 145 -4.13 13.13 14.83
C THR A 145 -4.35 14.49 15.51
N ALA A 146 -4.40 15.57 14.73
CA ALA A 146 -4.63 16.91 15.29
C ALA A 146 -5.97 17.03 16.00
N ARG A 147 -7.03 16.38 15.49
CA ARG A 147 -8.34 16.33 16.14
C ARG A 147 -8.28 15.56 17.45
N GLU A 148 -7.63 14.39 17.46
CA GLU A 148 -7.52 13.53 18.64
C GLU A 148 -6.72 14.17 19.76
N GLU A 149 -5.68 14.90 19.42
CA GLU A 149 -4.80 15.59 20.37
C GLU A 149 -5.24 17.03 20.69
N GLY A 150 -6.32 17.53 20.06
CA GLY A 150 -6.81 18.91 20.27
C GLY A 150 -5.85 19.99 19.74
N LEU A 151 -5.05 19.67 18.72
CA LEU A 151 -4.06 20.55 18.11
C LEU A 151 -4.67 21.36 16.95
N LYS A 152 -4.14 22.54 16.67
CA LYS A 152 -4.39 23.22 15.40
C LYS A 152 -3.69 22.45 14.28
N LEU A 153 -4.19 22.61 13.05
CA LEU A 153 -3.61 21.99 11.87
C LEU A 153 -3.14 23.05 10.87
N ALA A 154 -1.89 22.96 10.43
CA ALA A 154 -1.33 23.83 9.41
C ALA A 154 -0.47 23.05 8.41
N ARG A 155 -0.39 23.52 7.17
CA ARG A 155 0.60 22.99 6.21
C ARG A 155 1.88 23.81 6.30
N MET A 156 3.00 23.13 6.23
CA MET A 156 4.27 23.82 6.02
C MET A 156 4.30 24.48 4.64
N SER A 157 4.77 25.72 4.60
CA SER A 157 5.10 26.39 3.34
C SER A 157 6.26 25.69 2.63
N PRO A 158 6.32 25.72 1.29
CA PRO A 158 7.46 25.14 0.55
C PRO A 158 8.84 25.74 0.90
N GLY A 159 8.85 26.96 1.45
CA GLY A 159 10.07 27.63 1.92
C GLY A 159 10.18 27.58 3.44
N LYS A 160 9.95 28.73 4.09
CA LYS A 160 10.02 28.90 5.54
C LYS A 160 8.64 29.02 6.14
N THR A 161 8.39 28.31 7.23
CA THR A 161 7.18 28.42 8.04
C THR A 161 7.55 29.05 9.37
N LYS A 162 7.10 30.30 9.60
CA LYS A 162 7.43 31.05 10.81
C LYS A 162 6.67 30.51 12.01
N LEU A 163 7.32 30.42 13.15
CA LEU A 163 6.76 30.05 14.45
C LEU A 163 6.53 31.30 15.32
N SER A 164 5.75 31.16 16.39
CA SER A 164 5.39 32.28 17.27
C SER A 164 6.56 32.85 18.05
N ASP A 165 7.58 32.02 18.35
CA ASP A 165 8.81 32.40 19.04
C ASP A 165 9.84 33.13 18.15
N GLY A 166 9.50 33.32 16.87
CA GLY A 166 10.36 33.95 15.87
C GLY A 166 11.27 33.01 15.10
N ASN A 167 11.40 31.76 15.53
CA ASN A 167 12.06 30.70 14.79
C ASN A 167 11.24 30.29 13.55
N TRP A 168 11.79 29.44 12.72
CA TRP A 168 11.04 28.92 11.58
C TRP A 168 11.40 27.48 11.23
N LEU A 169 10.45 26.77 10.68
CA LEU A 169 10.67 25.48 10.05
C LEU A 169 11.13 25.68 8.61
N GLU A 170 12.14 24.93 8.18
CA GLU A 170 12.68 25.02 6.82
C GLU A 170 12.98 23.64 6.26
N LEU A 171 12.55 23.42 5.01
CA LEU A 171 12.87 22.23 4.24
C LEU A 171 14.21 22.44 3.51
N ARG A 172 15.21 21.60 3.80
CA ARG A 172 16.50 21.57 3.10
C ARG A 172 16.82 20.15 2.64
N PHE A 173 17.07 19.96 1.36
CA PHE A 173 17.44 18.66 0.78
C PHE A 173 16.47 17.51 1.17
N GLY A 174 15.17 17.80 1.23
CA GLY A 174 14.17 16.82 1.63
C GLY A 174 14.08 16.56 3.15
N LEU A 175 14.82 17.28 3.97
CA LEU A 175 14.84 17.18 5.43
C LEU A 175 14.26 18.46 6.06
N ILE A 176 13.46 18.30 7.10
CA ILE A 176 12.89 19.43 7.83
C ILE A 176 13.73 19.71 9.07
N GLY A 177 14.03 20.97 9.28
CA GLY A 177 14.75 21.43 10.46
C GLY A 177 14.17 22.73 11.00
N LEU A 178 14.45 22.97 12.28
CA LEU A 178 14.19 24.21 12.98
C LEU A 178 15.37 25.15 12.77
N VAL A 179 15.09 26.39 12.41
CA VAL A 179 16.11 27.46 12.32
C VAL A 179 15.91 28.44 13.47
N ASP A 180 16.93 28.57 14.28
CA ASP A 180 16.99 29.54 15.35
C ASP A 180 17.13 30.96 14.78
N SER A 181 16.23 31.85 15.16
CA SER A 181 16.16 33.22 14.60
C SER A 181 17.32 34.10 15.00
N ALA A 182 17.94 33.85 16.15
CA ALA A 182 19.02 34.67 16.66
C ALA A 182 20.37 34.29 16.03
N SER A 183 20.63 32.99 15.88
CA SER A 183 21.93 32.49 15.37
C SER A 183 21.87 32.09 13.89
N GLY A 184 20.68 31.92 13.30
CA GLY A 184 20.50 31.34 11.95
C GLY A 184 20.88 29.86 11.85
N LYS A 185 21.15 29.19 12.98
CA LYS A 185 21.54 27.80 13.01
C LYS A 185 20.35 26.93 12.68
N TRP A 186 20.53 26.01 11.73
CA TRP A 186 19.55 24.99 11.36
C TRP A 186 19.82 23.69 12.13
N ALA A 187 18.81 23.14 12.77
CA ALA A 187 18.84 21.87 13.48
C ALA A 187 17.83 20.91 12.88
N LEU A 188 18.27 19.71 12.48
CA LEU A 188 17.42 18.68 11.89
C LEU A 188 16.38 18.21 12.92
N LEU A 189 15.11 18.10 12.50
CA LEU A 189 14.07 17.46 13.27
C LEU A 189 14.07 15.94 13.04
N PRO A 190 13.64 15.13 14.04
CA PRO A 190 13.42 13.69 13.86
C PRO A 190 12.50 13.41 12.69
N LYS A 191 12.73 12.31 11.96
CA LYS A 191 11.95 11.97 10.76
C LYS A 191 10.68 11.21 11.08
N ASP A 192 10.68 10.51 12.19
CA ASP A 192 9.65 9.60 12.69
C ASP A 192 8.78 10.22 13.78
N GLU A 193 8.94 11.52 14.02
CA GLU A 193 8.15 12.29 14.96
C GLU A 193 7.27 13.31 14.24
N GLU A 194 6.13 13.61 14.84
CA GLU A 194 5.25 14.67 14.38
C GLU A 194 5.83 16.05 14.63
N ILE A 195 5.60 16.96 13.71
CA ILE A 195 6.12 18.33 13.80
C ILE A 195 5.07 19.19 14.52
N ILE A 196 5.22 19.34 15.82
CA ILE A 196 4.28 20.08 16.65
C ILE A 196 4.99 21.28 17.28
N PHE A 197 4.50 22.49 16.98
CA PHE A 197 4.92 23.75 17.57
C PHE A 197 3.70 24.64 17.81
N ASP A 198 3.70 25.44 18.86
CA ASP A 198 2.64 26.43 19.15
C ASP A 198 1.22 25.80 19.17
N ASN A 199 1.09 24.62 19.75
CA ASN A 199 -0.16 23.84 19.75
C ASN A 199 -0.70 23.59 18.32
N THR A 200 0.21 23.46 17.36
CA THR A 200 -0.13 23.25 15.94
C THR A 200 0.67 22.07 15.40
N LEU A 201 -0.05 21.10 14.84
CA LEU A 201 0.53 20.00 14.05
C LEU A 201 0.78 20.50 12.61
N PHE A 202 2.00 20.44 12.16
CA PHE A 202 2.40 20.87 10.82
C PHE A 202 2.44 19.70 9.86
N ILE A 203 1.68 19.77 8.77
CA ILE A 203 1.72 18.78 7.69
C ILE A 203 3.02 18.98 6.89
N PRO A 204 3.93 17.99 6.87
CA PRO A 204 5.15 18.08 6.10
C PRO A 204 4.87 18.12 4.59
N PRO A 205 5.68 18.80 3.77
CA PRO A 205 5.56 18.77 2.32
C PRO A 205 5.71 17.36 1.75
N ILE A 206 4.99 17.06 0.67
CA ILE A 206 5.18 15.82 -0.09
C ILE A 206 6.62 15.79 -0.61
N GLY A 207 7.30 14.65 -0.46
CA GLY A 207 8.70 14.48 -0.83
C GLY A 207 9.70 14.74 0.31
N SER A 208 9.24 15.27 1.46
CA SER A 208 10.11 15.32 2.65
C SER A 208 10.26 13.95 3.30
N ALA A 209 11.40 13.73 3.95
CA ALA A 209 11.65 12.49 4.70
C ALA A 209 10.66 12.32 5.87
N ASN A 210 10.24 13.43 6.50
CA ASN A 210 9.26 13.44 7.58
C ASN A 210 7.82 13.09 7.15
N ARG A 211 7.57 12.94 5.84
CA ARG A 211 6.28 12.47 5.31
C ARG A 211 6.39 11.06 4.71
N ARG A 212 7.25 10.23 5.26
CA ARG A 212 7.47 8.85 4.81
C ARG A 212 7.37 7.91 6.00
N VAL A 213 6.44 6.95 5.94
CA VAL A 213 6.26 5.94 6.98
C VAL A 213 6.58 4.57 6.38
N GLU A 214 7.60 3.94 6.92
CA GLU A 214 8.01 2.60 6.53
C GLU A 214 7.25 1.55 7.33
N GLY A 215 6.99 0.40 6.71
CA GLY A 215 6.38 -0.75 7.38
C GLY A 215 4.86 -0.70 7.54
N GLU A 216 4.18 0.43 7.38
CA GLU A 216 2.72 0.53 7.51
C GLU A 216 1.97 -0.31 6.46
N LEU A 217 2.46 -0.36 5.23
CA LEU A 217 1.90 -1.15 4.14
C LEU A 217 2.46 -2.58 4.07
N ARG A 218 3.37 -2.93 4.99
CA ARG A 218 4.08 -4.18 5.03
C ARG A 218 4.91 -4.43 3.76
N ARG A 219 5.18 -5.70 3.44
CA ARG A 219 6.14 -6.07 2.37
C ARG A 219 5.56 -5.96 0.98
N HIS A 220 4.27 -6.26 0.79
CA HIS A 220 3.66 -6.36 -0.53
C HIS A 220 2.43 -5.47 -0.65
N MET A 221 2.27 -4.88 -1.82
CA MET A 221 1.16 -4.01 -2.16
C MET A 221 0.77 -4.15 -3.63
N LEU A 222 -0.54 -4.16 -3.90
CA LEU A 222 -1.12 -4.02 -5.23
C LEU A 222 -1.77 -2.64 -5.32
N ASP A 223 -1.37 -1.84 -6.30
CA ASP A 223 -1.95 -0.53 -6.58
C ASP A 223 -3.09 -0.68 -7.60
N THR A 224 -4.26 -0.17 -7.26
CA THR A 224 -5.45 -0.19 -8.15
C THR A 224 -5.85 1.19 -8.64
N GLY A 225 -4.98 2.18 -8.46
CA GLY A 225 -5.17 3.57 -8.88
C GLY A 225 -5.91 4.42 -7.86
N ASP A 226 -5.84 5.74 -8.04
CA ASP A 226 -6.50 6.77 -7.23
C ASP A 226 -6.17 6.69 -5.73
N GLY A 227 -5.02 6.08 -5.37
CA GLY A 227 -4.60 5.88 -3.99
C GLY A 227 -5.29 4.71 -3.27
N PHE A 228 -6.05 3.86 -3.99
CA PHE A 228 -6.66 2.67 -3.42
C PHE A 228 -5.75 1.46 -3.59
N LEU A 229 -5.40 0.86 -2.46
CA LEU A 229 -4.38 -0.17 -2.36
C LEU A 229 -4.97 -1.44 -1.74
N LEU A 230 -4.45 -2.61 -2.17
CA LEU A 230 -4.50 -3.84 -1.41
C LEU A 230 -3.12 -4.05 -0.81
N HIS A 231 -3.01 -4.15 0.52
CA HIS A 231 -1.71 -4.22 1.19
C HIS A 231 -1.75 -5.03 2.49
N GLY A 232 -0.60 -5.43 2.98
CA GLY A 232 -0.47 -6.02 4.31
C GLY A 232 -0.69 -4.99 5.41
N THR A 233 -0.73 -5.43 6.67
CA THR A 233 -0.94 -4.51 7.82
C THR A 233 -0.22 -4.98 9.08
N PRO A 234 0.45 -4.08 9.83
CA PRO A 234 0.90 -4.38 11.19
C PRO A 234 -0.27 -4.55 12.16
N HIS A 235 -1.43 -3.96 11.85
CA HIS A 235 -2.64 -3.96 12.69
C HIS A 235 -3.50 -5.21 12.45
N LYS A 236 -2.99 -6.38 12.81
CA LYS A 236 -3.62 -7.69 12.53
C LYS A 236 -5.04 -7.84 13.08
N ALA A 237 -5.36 -7.17 14.19
CA ALA A 237 -6.68 -7.17 14.78
C ALA A 237 -7.74 -6.45 13.93
N SER A 238 -7.33 -5.62 12.96
CA SER A 238 -8.26 -4.94 12.06
C SER A 238 -8.83 -5.86 10.96
N ILE A 239 -8.19 -7.00 10.71
CA ILE A 239 -8.65 -7.94 9.66
C ILE A 239 -10.03 -8.51 9.99
N GLY A 240 -10.96 -8.43 9.04
CA GLY A 240 -12.36 -8.79 9.20
C GLY A 240 -13.24 -7.67 9.75
N THR A 241 -12.70 -6.46 9.92
CA THR A 241 -13.44 -5.30 10.44
C THR A 241 -13.52 -4.14 9.44
N ALA A 242 -14.36 -3.14 9.73
CA ALA A 242 -14.36 -1.85 9.06
C ALA A 242 -13.41 -0.92 9.84
N ALA A 243 -12.18 -0.77 9.38
CA ALA A 243 -11.12 -0.08 10.12
C ALA A 243 -10.12 0.67 9.21
N THR A 244 -10.47 0.92 7.95
CA THR A 244 -9.58 1.61 7.02
C THR A 244 -10.18 2.92 6.51
N HIS A 245 -9.37 3.71 5.88
CA HIS A 245 -9.75 4.97 5.23
C HIS A 245 -10.02 4.81 3.72
N GLY A 246 -10.17 3.54 3.25
CA GLY A 246 -10.48 3.24 1.85
C GLY A 246 -9.66 2.09 1.27
N CYS A 247 -8.45 1.85 1.73
CA CYS A 247 -7.63 0.71 1.32
C CYS A 247 -8.20 -0.62 1.83
N ILE A 248 -7.81 -1.71 1.21
CA ILE A 248 -8.15 -3.07 1.62
C ILE A 248 -6.91 -3.66 2.31
N ARG A 249 -7.02 -3.94 3.62
CA ARG A 249 -5.94 -4.57 4.39
C ARG A 249 -6.10 -6.08 4.40
N LEU A 250 -4.98 -6.78 4.22
CA LEU A 250 -4.87 -8.23 4.25
C LEU A 250 -3.84 -8.68 5.29
N ARG A 251 -3.86 -9.96 5.61
CA ARG A 251 -2.73 -10.58 6.30
C ARG A 251 -1.52 -10.61 5.38
N ASP A 252 -0.32 -10.65 5.96
CA ASP A 252 0.93 -10.64 5.17
C ASP A 252 1.02 -11.84 4.21
N GLU A 253 0.57 -13.02 4.63
CA GLU A 253 0.54 -14.22 3.81
C GLU A 253 -0.45 -14.13 2.64
N ASP A 254 -1.61 -13.51 2.85
CA ASP A 254 -2.66 -13.39 1.83
C ASP A 254 -2.26 -12.37 0.75
N ILE A 255 -1.71 -11.22 1.15
CA ILE A 255 -1.23 -10.23 0.18
C ILE A 255 0.03 -10.71 -0.55
N GLN A 256 0.90 -11.48 0.09
CA GLN A 256 2.03 -12.10 -0.57
C GLN A 256 1.55 -13.06 -1.67
N TRP A 257 0.59 -13.91 -1.37
CA TRP A 257 0.00 -14.82 -2.36
C TRP A 257 -0.58 -14.04 -3.55
N LEU A 258 -1.35 -12.97 -3.29
CA LEU A 258 -1.88 -12.11 -4.35
C LEU A 258 -0.76 -11.44 -5.15
N TYR A 259 0.29 -10.98 -4.48
CA TYR A 259 1.45 -10.38 -5.13
C TYR A 259 2.13 -11.37 -6.08
N ASP A 260 2.30 -12.61 -5.66
CA ASP A 260 2.97 -13.64 -6.48
C ASP A 260 2.08 -14.09 -7.65
N MET A 261 0.79 -14.31 -7.40
CA MET A 261 -0.11 -14.99 -8.33
C MET A 261 -0.91 -14.06 -9.24
N MET A 262 -1.17 -12.80 -8.84
CA MET A 262 -1.98 -11.88 -9.62
C MET A 262 -1.12 -11.00 -10.52
N PRO A 263 -1.19 -11.11 -11.86
CA PRO A 263 -0.47 -10.23 -12.76
C PRO A 263 -1.03 -8.80 -12.74
N VAL A 264 -0.19 -7.83 -13.13
CA VAL A 264 -0.66 -6.50 -13.50
C VAL A 264 -1.68 -6.64 -14.63
N GLY A 265 -2.76 -5.88 -14.56
CA GLY A 265 -3.91 -6.02 -15.45
C GLY A 265 -5.06 -6.86 -14.89
N THR A 266 -4.85 -7.60 -13.78
CA THR A 266 -5.91 -8.36 -13.11
C THR A 266 -7.04 -7.43 -12.68
N ARG A 267 -8.28 -7.80 -13.01
CA ARG A 267 -9.48 -7.06 -12.58
C ARG A 267 -9.81 -7.33 -11.12
N VAL A 268 -10.20 -6.25 -10.43
CA VAL A 268 -10.62 -6.27 -9.02
C VAL A 268 -12.06 -5.79 -8.97
N TYR A 269 -12.97 -6.68 -8.62
CA TYR A 269 -14.42 -6.43 -8.49
C TYR A 269 -14.74 -6.16 -7.03
N ILE A 270 -15.18 -4.95 -6.68
CA ILE A 270 -15.47 -4.52 -5.31
C ILE A 270 -16.97 -4.21 -5.21
N TYR A 271 -17.72 -4.93 -4.34
CA TYR A 271 -19.16 -4.77 -4.17
C TYR A 271 -19.66 -4.82 -2.73
#